data_17abcdba87ce1635b3afafbfda059176
#
_entry.id   17abcdba87ce1635b3afafbfda059176
#
_cell.length_a   1.000
_cell.length_b   1.000
_cell.length_c   1.000
_cell.angle_alpha   90.00
_cell.angle_beta   90.00
_cell.angle_gamma   90.00
#
_symmetry.space_group_name_H-M   'P 1'
#
loop_
_entity.id
_entity.type
_entity.pdbx_description
1 polymer ?
#
loop_
_entity_poly.entity_id
_entity_poly.type
_entity_poly.pdbx_seq_one_letter_code
_entity_poly.pdbx_strand_id
1 'polypeptide(L)'
;IATFTKDIKVGSGITLSNDGDVYFTGIATGNGSGLTALNASNISSGTVPTARLGSGTASSSTFLRGDSSFQTITTDLVGDTSPQLGGNLDTNDKNIVFADSDGGSGTDNRAVFGASSDLQIYHDGGGSKITHANTGDLIINNTSGDTWLGSDGVVRISNSSNNGYMAKFDEDGAAELYHDGTKKIETASYGVLSAGQVRV
;
A
#
# COMPACT_ATOMS: atom_id res chain seq x y z
N ILE A 1 -57.29 3.21 43.06
CA ILE A 1 -58.41 2.60 42.35
C ILE A 1 -57.87 1.47 41.49
N ALA A 2 -58.16 0.23 41.92
CA ALA A 2 -57.83 -0.92 41.12
C ALA A 2 -59.05 -1.24 40.23
N THR A 3 -58.93 -1.10 38.91
CA THR A 3 -59.99 -1.49 37.99
C THR A 3 -59.50 -2.69 37.17
N PHE A 4 -59.90 -3.89 37.57
CA PHE A 4 -59.61 -5.12 36.84
C PHE A 4 -60.87 -5.53 36.07
N THR A 5 -60.83 -5.48 34.76
CA THR A 5 -61.99 -5.90 33.93
C THR A 5 -61.92 -7.35 33.51
N LYS A 6 -60.77 -7.99 33.49
CA LYS A 6 -60.49 -9.44 33.35
C LYS A 6 -59.06 -9.76 33.73
N ASP A 7 -58.85 -10.97 34.17
CA ASP A 7 -57.65 -11.76 34.39
C ASP A 7 -56.32 -11.02 34.75
N ILE A 8 -56.17 -10.68 36.04
CA ILE A 8 -54.85 -10.57 36.63
C ILE A 8 -54.61 -11.86 37.43
N LYS A 9 -53.84 -12.76 36.84
CA LYS A 9 -53.29 -13.92 37.52
C LYS A 9 -51.88 -13.59 37.99
N VAL A 10 -51.77 -13.07 39.22
CA VAL A 10 -50.50 -12.81 39.83
C VAL A 10 -50.13 -14.02 40.68
N GLY A 11 -49.20 -14.83 40.16
CA GLY A 11 -48.55 -15.92 40.89
C GLY A 11 -47.40 -15.40 41.74
N SER A 12 -46.70 -16.30 42.44
CA SER A 12 -45.55 -15.96 43.28
C SER A 12 -44.35 -15.35 42.55
N GLY A 13 -44.37 -15.33 41.23
CA GLY A 13 -43.28 -14.83 40.39
C GLY A 13 -43.36 -13.37 39.92
N ILE A 14 -44.48 -12.68 40.30
CA ILE A 14 -44.66 -11.26 39.94
C ILE A 14 -44.92 -10.47 41.20
N THR A 15 -44.11 -9.46 41.43
CA THR A 15 -44.33 -8.46 42.50
C THR A 15 -44.55 -7.10 41.87
N LEU A 16 -45.67 -6.47 42.20
CA LEU A 16 -45.96 -5.08 41.88
C LEU A 16 -45.63 -4.26 43.12
N SER A 17 -44.60 -3.45 43.05
CA SER A 17 -44.14 -2.61 44.16
C SER A 17 -44.97 -1.31 44.25
N ASN A 18 -45.08 -0.72 45.45
CA ASN A 18 -45.76 0.54 45.66
C ASN A 18 -45.02 1.76 45.14
N ASP A 19 -43.75 1.59 44.77
CA ASP A 19 -42.87 2.58 44.10
C ASP A 19 -42.94 2.52 42.58
N GLY A 20 -43.75 1.61 42.01
CA GLY A 20 -44.00 1.47 40.59
C GLY A 20 -43.14 0.39 39.88
N ASP A 21 -42.30 -0.31 40.63
CA ASP A 21 -41.45 -1.37 40.06
C ASP A 21 -42.23 -2.68 39.87
N VAL A 22 -41.90 -3.42 38.80
CA VAL A 22 -42.42 -4.75 38.51
C VAL A 22 -41.29 -5.75 38.47
N TYR A 23 -41.28 -6.69 39.42
CA TYR A 23 -40.29 -7.75 39.52
C TYR A 23 -40.81 -9.06 38.93
N PHE A 24 -40.07 -9.64 38.00
CA PHE A 24 -40.31 -10.96 37.43
C PHE A 24 -39.23 -11.94 37.88
N THR A 25 -39.56 -13.06 38.46
CA THR A 25 -38.60 -14.15 38.73
C THR A 25 -38.49 -15.14 37.56
N GLY A 26 -39.28 -14.95 36.51
CA GLY A 26 -39.32 -15.78 35.32
C GLY A 26 -39.21 -14.96 34.06
N ILE A 27 -39.79 -15.47 32.98
CA ILE A 27 -39.73 -14.86 31.65
C ILE A 27 -40.90 -13.88 31.46
N ALA A 28 -40.60 -12.63 31.12
CA ALA A 28 -41.60 -11.70 30.63
C ALA A 28 -41.72 -11.89 29.10
N THR A 29 -42.89 -12.40 28.64
CA THR A 29 -43.15 -12.62 27.21
C THR A 29 -44.09 -11.53 26.72
N GLY A 30 -43.71 -10.90 25.61
CA GLY A 30 -44.53 -9.87 24.97
C GLY A 30 -43.73 -9.03 23.95
N ASN A 31 -44.43 -8.08 23.33
CA ASN A 31 -43.77 -7.08 22.50
C ASN A 31 -43.11 -6.03 23.39
N GLY A 32 -41.79 -6.04 23.44
CA GLY A 32 -40.97 -5.09 24.22
C GLY A 32 -40.91 -3.68 23.63
N SER A 33 -41.71 -3.31 22.63
CA SER A 33 -41.61 -2.00 21.95
C SER A 33 -41.88 -0.79 22.88
N GLY A 34 -42.58 -1.00 23.99
CA GLY A 34 -42.80 0.03 25.02
C GLY A 34 -41.69 0.11 26.09
N LEU A 35 -40.73 -0.79 26.08
CA LEU A 35 -39.62 -0.76 27.03
C LEU A 35 -38.56 0.22 26.56
N THR A 36 -38.39 1.32 27.26
CA THR A 36 -37.37 2.35 27.01
C THR A 36 -36.29 2.31 28.09
N ALA A 37 -35.12 2.89 27.79
CA ALA A 37 -34.02 2.99 28.77
C ALA A 37 -33.52 1.62 29.28
N LEU A 38 -33.49 0.59 28.42
CA LEU A 38 -32.90 -0.71 28.74
C LEU A 38 -31.40 -0.59 28.94
N ASN A 39 -30.93 -0.96 30.14
CA ASN A 39 -29.48 -0.99 30.40
C ASN A 39 -28.85 -2.23 29.79
N ALA A 40 -28.03 -2.04 28.75
CA ALA A 40 -27.32 -3.12 28.04
C ALA A 40 -26.34 -3.90 28.93
N SER A 41 -25.85 -3.32 30.04
CA SER A 41 -25.00 -4.01 31.01
C SER A 41 -25.70 -5.20 31.70
N ASN A 42 -27.02 -5.24 31.65
CA ASN A 42 -27.81 -6.31 32.25
C ASN A 42 -28.14 -7.45 31.25
N ILE A 43 -27.68 -7.35 30.01
CA ILE A 43 -27.77 -8.45 29.05
C ILE A 43 -26.58 -9.39 29.29
N SER A 44 -26.72 -10.28 30.28
CA SER A 44 -25.62 -11.11 30.79
C SER A 44 -25.39 -12.40 29.99
N SER A 45 -26.36 -12.81 29.16
CA SER A 45 -26.28 -14.03 28.37
C SER A 45 -27.17 -13.98 27.14
N GLY A 46 -26.88 -14.84 26.17
CA GLY A 46 -27.61 -14.90 24.90
C GLY A 46 -26.99 -14.04 23.79
N THR A 47 -27.64 -14.03 22.66
CA THR A 47 -27.23 -13.22 21.50
C THR A 47 -28.31 -12.21 21.13
N VAL A 48 -27.90 -10.98 20.85
CA VAL A 48 -28.76 -10.01 20.19
C VAL A 48 -28.69 -10.29 18.68
N PRO A 49 -29.80 -10.63 18.00
CA PRO A 49 -29.77 -10.84 16.57
C PRO A 49 -29.16 -9.62 15.85
N THR A 50 -28.27 -9.85 14.91
CA THR A 50 -27.53 -8.79 14.20
C THR A 50 -28.44 -7.78 13.50
N ALA A 51 -29.62 -8.22 13.05
CA ALA A 51 -30.67 -7.35 12.50
C ALA A 51 -31.23 -6.31 13.50
N ARG A 52 -30.93 -6.46 14.79
CA ARG A 52 -31.31 -5.52 15.85
C ARG A 52 -30.19 -4.56 16.23
N LEU A 53 -28.96 -4.82 15.75
CA LEU A 53 -27.80 -4.02 16.06
C LEU A 53 -27.58 -2.90 15.04
N GLY A 54 -28.02 -3.11 13.80
CA GLY A 54 -27.79 -2.14 12.75
C GLY A 54 -28.43 -2.52 11.42
N SER A 55 -28.26 -1.66 10.43
CA SER A 55 -28.69 -1.88 9.04
C SER A 55 -27.59 -2.58 8.22
N GLY A 56 -27.97 -3.20 7.11
CA GLY A 56 -27.06 -3.96 6.25
C GLY A 56 -26.93 -5.42 6.67
N THR A 57 -26.00 -6.13 6.03
CA THR A 57 -25.80 -7.58 6.25
C THR A 57 -24.60 -7.82 7.15
N ALA A 58 -24.81 -8.42 8.32
CA ALA A 58 -23.76 -8.90 9.17
C ALA A 58 -23.16 -10.20 8.61
N SER A 59 -21.85 -10.26 8.48
CA SER A 59 -21.10 -11.41 8.00
C SER A 59 -19.69 -11.47 8.64
N SER A 60 -18.92 -12.49 8.32
CA SER A 60 -17.52 -12.59 8.75
C SER A 60 -16.59 -11.52 8.16
N SER A 61 -17.04 -10.81 7.12
CA SER A 61 -16.29 -9.76 6.44
C SER A 61 -16.82 -8.35 6.70
N THR A 62 -17.81 -8.20 7.60
CA THR A 62 -18.38 -6.88 7.93
C THR A 62 -18.20 -6.54 9.40
N PHE A 63 -18.12 -5.25 9.69
CA PHE A 63 -18.08 -4.70 11.04
C PHE A 63 -19.22 -3.68 11.23
N LEU A 64 -19.66 -3.51 12.46
CA LEU A 64 -20.66 -2.51 12.83
C LEU A 64 -19.97 -1.15 13.01
N ARG A 65 -20.35 -0.17 12.20
CA ARG A 65 -19.88 1.22 12.31
C ARG A 65 -20.62 1.99 13.41
N GLY A 66 -20.06 3.15 13.79
CA GLY A 66 -20.67 4.04 14.76
C GLY A 66 -22.01 4.66 14.32
N ASP A 67 -22.37 4.58 13.04
CA ASP A 67 -23.68 4.95 12.49
C ASP A 67 -24.71 3.81 12.52
N SER A 68 -24.39 2.71 13.21
CA SER A 68 -25.20 1.50 13.29
C SER A 68 -25.43 0.81 11.94
N SER A 69 -24.46 0.89 11.01
CA SER A 69 -24.49 0.15 9.77
C SER A 69 -23.38 -0.92 9.69
N PHE A 70 -23.69 -2.10 9.12
CA PHE A 70 -22.68 -3.10 8.83
C PHE A 70 -21.98 -2.78 7.50
N GLN A 71 -20.66 -2.59 7.57
CA GLN A 71 -19.82 -2.28 6.41
C GLN A 71 -18.73 -3.32 6.23
N THR A 72 -18.39 -3.61 4.99
CA THR A 72 -17.27 -4.48 4.67
C THR A 72 -15.96 -3.83 5.07
N ILE A 73 -15.08 -4.61 5.71
CA ILE A 73 -13.68 -4.22 5.85
C ILE A 73 -13.01 -4.45 4.49
N THR A 74 -12.72 -3.39 3.80
CA THR A 74 -11.82 -3.47 2.64
C THR A 74 -10.41 -3.62 3.19
N THR A 75 -9.85 -4.82 3.08
CA THR A 75 -8.46 -5.11 3.47
C THR A 75 -7.48 -4.70 2.40
N ASP A 76 -7.96 -4.25 1.25
CA ASP A 76 -7.13 -3.71 0.19
C ASP A 76 -7.09 -2.17 0.22
N LEU A 77 -6.00 -1.62 -0.29
CA LEU A 77 -5.75 -0.18 -0.35
C LEU A 77 -6.45 0.50 -1.55
N VAL A 78 -7.23 -0.25 -2.34
CA VAL A 78 -7.86 0.26 -3.58
C VAL A 78 -8.83 1.42 -3.32
N GLY A 79 -9.50 1.40 -2.17
CA GLY A 79 -10.43 2.47 -1.77
C GLY A 79 -9.77 3.70 -1.16
N ASP A 80 -8.49 3.64 -0.83
CA ASP A 80 -7.75 4.75 -0.26
C ASP A 80 -6.91 5.43 -1.35
N THR A 81 -7.24 6.67 -1.69
CA THR A 81 -6.54 7.45 -2.72
C THR A 81 -5.23 8.07 -2.21
N SER A 82 -4.95 7.97 -0.92
CA SER A 82 -3.74 8.51 -0.30
C SER A 82 -3.29 7.66 0.89
N PRO A 83 -3.03 6.36 0.68
CA PRO A 83 -2.68 5.46 1.77
C PRO A 83 -1.38 5.89 2.45
N GLN A 84 -1.42 6.02 3.78
CA GLN A 84 -0.26 6.37 4.59
C GLN A 84 0.11 5.20 5.50
N LEU A 85 1.36 4.78 5.42
CA LEU A 85 1.90 3.76 6.31
C LEU A 85 2.50 4.44 7.55
N GLY A 86 2.06 4.06 8.74
CA GLY A 86 2.61 4.56 10.00
C GLY A 86 3.99 3.99 10.36
N GLY A 87 4.55 3.12 9.50
CA GLY A 87 5.84 2.46 9.65
C GLY A 87 6.31 1.87 8.32
N ASN A 88 7.33 1.03 8.37
CA ASN A 88 7.85 0.36 7.19
C ASN A 88 6.82 -0.60 6.58
N LEU A 89 6.78 -0.70 5.25
CA LEU A 89 6.03 -1.76 4.57
C LEU A 89 6.82 -3.07 4.66
N ASP A 90 6.32 -4.02 5.44
CA ASP A 90 6.80 -5.40 5.42
C ASP A 90 5.99 -6.17 4.37
N THR A 91 6.65 -6.68 3.36
CA THR A 91 6.03 -7.41 2.25
C THR A 91 5.81 -8.89 2.57
N ASN A 92 6.29 -9.38 3.72
CA ASN A 92 6.14 -10.77 4.15
C ASN A 92 6.51 -11.78 3.04
N ASP A 93 7.71 -11.65 2.49
CA ASP A 93 8.27 -12.45 1.39
C ASP A 93 7.46 -12.35 0.07
N LYS A 94 6.69 -11.31 -0.12
CA LYS A 94 5.97 -11.04 -1.37
C LYS A 94 6.63 -9.90 -2.14
N ASN A 95 6.44 -9.90 -3.45
CA ASN A 95 6.92 -8.84 -4.32
C ASN A 95 6.01 -7.61 -4.27
N ILE A 96 6.59 -6.43 -4.43
CA ILE A 96 5.87 -5.25 -4.87
C ILE A 96 5.96 -5.23 -6.40
N VAL A 97 4.84 -5.36 -7.09
CA VAL A 97 4.78 -5.41 -8.55
C VAL A 97 4.30 -4.07 -9.09
N PHE A 98 5.12 -3.44 -9.90
CA PHE A 98 4.75 -2.29 -10.71
C PHE A 98 4.55 -2.80 -12.14
N ALA A 99 3.41 -2.51 -12.75
CA ALA A 99 3.18 -2.79 -14.17
C ALA A 99 4.10 -1.89 -15.04
N ASP A 100 4.11 -2.12 -16.35
CA ASP A 100 4.84 -1.24 -17.25
C ASP A 100 4.28 0.19 -17.17
N SER A 101 5.18 1.16 -17.10
CA SER A 101 4.84 2.57 -17.29
C SER A 101 4.53 2.82 -18.76
N ASP A 102 3.63 3.75 -19.05
CA ASP A 102 3.30 4.13 -20.45
C ASP A 102 4.45 4.85 -21.20
N GLY A 103 5.56 5.09 -20.50
CA GLY A 103 6.73 5.79 -21.04
C GLY A 103 6.51 7.28 -21.30
N GLY A 104 5.31 7.78 -21.07
CA GLY A 104 4.95 9.17 -21.22
C GLY A 104 5.43 10.07 -20.08
N SER A 105 4.92 11.28 -20.04
CA SER A 105 5.15 12.23 -18.94
C SER A 105 4.39 11.86 -17.66
N GLY A 106 3.62 10.78 -17.68
CA GLY A 106 2.90 10.23 -16.54
C GLY A 106 3.85 9.70 -15.46
N THR A 107 3.37 9.65 -14.24
CA THR A 107 4.09 9.14 -13.07
C THR A 107 3.53 7.80 -12.60
N ASP A 108 2.84 7.10 -13.49
CA ASP A 108 2.21 5.82 -13.24
C ASP A 108 3.24 4.67 -13.18
N ASN A 109 2.92 3.65 -12.42
CA ASN A 109 3.65 2.38 -12.34
C ASN A 109 5.17 2.51 -12.12
N ARG A 110 5.58 3.40 -11.19
CA ARG A 110 6.98 3.68 -10.85
C ARG A 110 7.22 3.64 -9.35
N ALA A 111 8.41 3.24 -8.95
CA ALA A 111 8.93 3.61 -7.65
C ALA A 111 9.48 5.04 -7.73
N VAL A 112 8.93 5.95 -6.92
CA VAL A 112 9.25 7.38 -6.95
C VAL A 112 9.81 7.79 -5.60
N PHE A 113 10.92 8.53 -5.62
CA PHE A 113 11.58 9.05 -4.42
C PHE A 113 11.80 10.56 -4.57
N GLY A 114 11.58 11.28 -3.46
CA GLY A 114 11.69 12.73 -3.41
C GLY A 114 10.38 13.45 -3.73
N ALA A 115 10.19 14.65 -3.16
CA ALA A 115 8.95 15.42 -3.25
C ALA A 115 8.60 15.86 -4.67
N SER A 116 9.61 15.99 -5.53
CA SER A 116 9.48 16.39 -6.94
C SER A 116 9.74 15.22 -7.90
N SER A 117 9.58 13.99 -7.44
CA SER A 117 9.87 12.78 -8.24
C SER A 117 11.32 12.74 -8.73
N ASP A 118 12.26 13.06 -7.84
CA ASP A 118 13.66 13.29 -8.18
C ASP A 118 14.35 12.03 -8.68
N LEU A 119 14.07 10.86 -8.08
CA LEU A 119 14.56 9.56 -8.54
C LEU A 119 13.37 8.66 -8.86
N GLN A 120 13.41 8.02 -10.02
CA GLN A 120 12.38 7.10 -10.49
C GLN A 120 13.00 5.80 -10.99
N ILE A 121 12.36 4.67 -10.66
CA ILE A 121 12.74 3.34 -11.16
C ILE A 121 11.49 2.72 -11.80
N TYR A 122 11.57 2.35 -13.07
CA TYR A 122 10.44 1.84 -13.83
C TYR A 122 10.86 1.02 -15.06
N HIS A 123 9.90 0.29 -15.64
CA HIS A 123 9.98 -0.33 -16.97
C HIS A 123 8.90 0.29 -17.86
N ASP A 124 9.24 0.68 -19.12
CA ASP A 124 8.30 1.33 -20.04
C ASP A 124 7.93 0.48 -21.25
N GLY A 125 8.00 -0.85 -21.12
CA GLY A 125 7.77 -1.80 -22.21
C GLY A 125 8.95 -1.90 -23.21
N GLY A 126 9.85 -0.92 -23.23
CA GLY A 126 11.05 -0.91 -24.05
C GLY A 126 12.34 -1.13 -23.26
N GLY A 127 12.36 -0.78 -21.97
CA GLY A 127 13.53 -0.94 -21.13
C GLY A 127 13.31 -0.54 -19.69
N SER A 128 14.19 -1.06 -18.81
CA SER A 128 14.23 -0.68 -17.40
C SER A 128 15.11 0.55 -17.20
N LYS A 129 14.67 1.49 -16.42
CA LYS A 129 15.29 2.79 -16.23
C LYS A 129 15.42 3.16 -14.76
N ILE A 130 16.56 3.76 -14.43
CA ILE A 130 16.79 4.52 -13.19
C ILE A 130 17.02 5.96 -13.66
N THR A 131 16.06 6.83 -13.43
CA THR A 131 16.11 8.21 -13.89
C THR A 131 16.18 9.14 -12.70
N HIS A 132 17.23 9.97 -12.65
CA HIS A 132 17.34 11.09 -11.74
C HIS A 132 17.04 12.37 -12.51
N ALA A 133 16.06 13.14 -12.06
CA ALA A 133 15.67 14.44 -12.59
C ALA A 133 15.89 15.51 -11.51
N ASN A 134 15.92 16.76 -11.90
CA ASN A 134 16.11 17.91 -11.01
C ASN A 134 17.57 18.16 -10.58
N THR A 135 17.78 18.76 -9.43
CA THR A 135 19.09 19.21 -8.97
C THR A 135 19.79 18.16 -8.12
N GLY A 136 21.11 18.09 -8.23
CA GLY A 136 21.97 17.18 -7.48
C GLY A 136 22.52 16.05 -8.36
N ASP A 137 23.19 15.11 -7.75
CA ASP A 137 23.86 13.99 -8.41
C ASP A 137 23.15 12.66 -8.13
N LEU A 138 23.16 11.75 -9.08
CA LEU A 138 22.89 10.34 -8.82
C LEU A 138 24.20 9.66 -8.42
N ILE A 139 24.34 9.32 -7.14
CA ILE A 139 25.52 8.66 -6.59
C ILE A 139 25.23 7.19 -6.37
N ILE A 140 25.97 6.31 -7.04
CA ILE A 140 25.97 4.86 -6.77
C ILE A 140 27.24 4.55 -5.99
N ASN A 141 27.11 4.39 -4.68
CA ASN A 141 28.23 4.18 -3.77
C ASN A 141 28.14 2.81 -3.10
N ASN A 142 29.20 2.01 -3.24
CA ASN A 142 29.38 0.78 -2.51
C ASN A 142 30.51 0.99 -1.47
N THR A 143 30.20 0.85 -0.20
CA THR A 143 31.16 1.08 0.90
C THR A 143 31.97 -0.18 1.27
N SER A 144 31.60 -1.35 0.74
CA SER A 144 32.30 -2.60 0.98
C SER A 144 32.12 -3.57 -0.18
N GLY A 145 33.19 -3.98 -0.82
CA GLY A 145 33.18 -4.86 -1.99
C GLY A 145 33.14 -4.10 -3.32
N ASP A 146 32.76 -4.80 -4.39
CA ASP A 146 32.83 -4.28 -5.77
C ASP A 146 31.46 -3.78 -6.25
N THR A 147 31.45 -2.81 -7.17
CA THR A 147 30.28 -2.44 -7.97
C THR A 147 30.39 -3.09 -9.33
N TRP A 148 29.47 -3.98 -9.66
CA TRP A 148 29.44 -4.71 -10.94
C TRP A 148 28.46 -4.06 -11.91
N LEU A 149 28.94 -3.72 -13.10
CA LEU A 149 28.13 -3.32 -14.25
C LEU A 149 28.38 -4.35 -15.34
N GLY A 150 27.49 -5.30 -15.51
CA GLY A 150 27.60 -6.39 -16.48
C GLY A 150 26.62 -6.21 -17.64
N SER A 151 27.02 -6.66 -18.83
CA SER A 151 26.20 -6.69 -20.03
C SER A 151 26.73 -7.79 -20.96
N ASP A 152 25.84 -8.58 -21.55
CA ASP A 152 26.20 -9.53 -22.63
C ASP A 152 26.44 -8.84 -23.98
N GLY A 153 26.71 -7.57 -23.97
CA GLY A 153 26.96 -6.76 -25.14
C GLY A 153 27.85 -5.58 -24.78
N VAL A 154 27.30 -4.38 -24.77
CA VAL A 154 28.06 -3.15 -24.59
C VAL A 154 27.62 -2.37 -23.37
N VAL A 155 28.55 -2.03 -22.49
CA VAL A 155 28.36 -0.98 -21.47
C VAL A 155 28.75 0.36 -22.07
N ARG A 156 27.83 1.32 -22.04
CA ARG A 156 28.02 2.68 -22.56
C ARG A 156 27.90 3.73 -21.49
N ILE A 157 28.80 4.69 -21.51
CA ILE A 157 28.66 5.95 -20.76
C ILE A 157 28.50 7.04 -21.83
N SER A 158 27.35 7.69 -21.84
CA SER A 158 26.98 8.67 -22.85
C SER A 158 26.35 9.91 -22.22
N ASN A 159 26.15 10.95 -23.01
CA ASN A 159 25.31 12.07 -22.60
C ASN A 159 23.83 11.65 -22.48
N SER A 160 22.99 12.50 -21.92
CA SER A 160 21.56 12.24 -21.68
C SER A 160 20.76 11.94 -22.96
N SER A 161 21.25 12.37 -24.12
CA SER A 161 20.61 12.17 -25.42
C SER A 161 21.07 10.90 -26.14
N ASN A 162 21.98 10.11 -25.54
CA ASN A 162 22.58 8.90 -26.13
C ASN A 162 23.26 9.11 -27.50
N ASN A 163 23.65 10.33 -27.83
CA ASN A 163 24.26 10.65 -29.11
C ASN A 163 25.74 11.05 -29.04
N GLY A 164 26.28 11.15 -27.81
CA GLY A 164 27.68 11.43 -27.55
C GLY A 164 28.27 10.46 -26.54
N TYR A 165 29.15 9.58 -26.97
CA TYR A 165 29.84 8.65 -26.09
C TYR A 165 30.95 9.36 -25.31
N MET A 166 31.12 8.97 -24.04
CA MET A 166 32.28 9.27 -23.19
C MET A 166 33.17 8.03 -23.07
N ALA A 167 32.54 6.85 -22.87
CA ALA A 167 33.20 5.57 -22.85
C ALA A 167 32.29 4.46 -23.41
N LYS A 168 32.91 3.41 -23.96
CA LYS A 168 32.24 2.19 -24.43
C LYS A 168 33.11 1.00 -24.05
N PHE A 169 32.51 -0.05 -23.51
CA PHE A 169 33.15 -1.31 -23.17
C PHE A 169 32.37 -2.42 -23.87
N ASP A 170 32.97 -3.09 -24.83
CA ASP A 170 32.35 -4.13 -25.65
C ASP A 170 32.89 -5.48 -25.18
N GLU A 171 32.05 -6.48 -24.95
CA GLU A 171 32.45 -7.78 -24.44
C GLU A 171 33.48 -8.45 -25.40
N ASP A 172 33.15 -8.51 -26.66
CA ASP A 172 33.99 -9.10 -27.71
C ASP A 172 34.77 -8.07 -28.52
N GLY A 173 34.83 -6.85 -28.05
CA GLY A 173 35.40 -5.70 -28.77
C GLY A 173 36.39 -4.90 -27.95
N ALA A 174 36.48 -3.63 -28.26
CA ALA A 174 37.42 -2.70 -27.65
C ALA A 174 36.78 -1.96 -26.43
N ALA A 175 37.62 -1.65 -25.45
CA ALA A 175 37.34 -0.56 -24.52
C ALA A 175 37.75 0.76 -25.23
N GLU A 176 36.81 1.69 -25.35
CA GLU A 176 36.94 2.95 -26.07
C GLU A 176 36.67 4.15 -25.18
N LEU A 177 37.51 5.19 -25.28
CA LEU A 177 37.31 6.47 -24.63
C LEU A 177 37.17 7.59 -25.66
N TYR A 178 36.29 8.52 -25.40
CA TYR A 178 35.92 9.60 -26.31
C TYR A 178 36.16 10.97 -25.69
N HIS A 179 36.47 11.95 -26.54
CA HIS A 179 36.48 13.35 -26.18
C HIS A 179 35.75 14.11 -27.31
N ASP A 180 34.72 14.84 -26.93
CA ASP A 180 33.90 15.61 -27.85
C ASP A 180 33.41 14.77 -29.07
N GLY A 181 32.81 13.61 -28.76
CA GLY A 181 32.26 12.67 -29.73
C GLY A 181 33.29 11.95 -30.60
N THR A 182 34.59 12.25 -30.43
CA THR A 182 35.69 11.63 -31.20
C THR A 182 36.45 10.61 -30.37
N LYS A 183 36.58 9.38 -30.87
CA LYS A 183 37.36 8.33 -30.21
C LYS A 183 38.83 8.76 -30.12
N LYS A 184 39.40 8.68 -28.93
CA LYS A 184 40.77 9.04 -28.60
C LYS A 184 41.63 7.86 -28.21
N ILE A 185 41.08 6.87 -27.53
CA ILE A 185 41.77 5.68 -27.04
C ILE A 185 40.90 4.47 -27.31
N GLU A 186 41.54 3.35 -27.74
CA GLU A 186 40.92 2.04 -27.79
C GLU A 186 41.90 0.92 -27.46
N THR A 187 41.39 -0.20 -26.94
CA THR A 187 42.16 -1.43 -26.79
C THR A 187 42.16 -2.20 -28.11
N ALA A 188 43.28 -2.85 -28.45
CA ALA A 188 43.42 -3.73 -29.60
C ALA A 188 44.14 -5.02 -29.20
N SER A 189 44.07 -6.05 -30.02
CA SER A 189 44.73 -7.35 -29.76
C SER A 189 46.22 -7.26 -29.48
N TYR A 190 46.89 -6.20 -29.93
CA TYR A 190 48.30 -5.95 -29.77
C TYR A 190 48.64 -4.77 -28.85
N GLY A 191 47.67 -4.22 -28.12
CA GLY A 191 47.89 -3.15 -27.17
C GLY A 191 46.83 -2.06 -27.19
N VAL A 192 47.24 -0.80 -27.04
CA VAL A 192 46.35 0.37 -26.99
C VAL A 192 46.65 1.28 -28.18
N LEU A 193 45.63 1.69 -28.88
CA LEU A 193 45.70 2.69 -29.95
C LEU A 193 45.25 4.05 -29.40
N SER A 194 45.97 5.11 -29.74
CA SER A 194 45.58 6.48 -29.49
C SER A 194 45.46 7.28 -30.80
N ALA A 195 44.37 8.05 -30.91
CA ALA A 195 44.19 9.01 -32.01
C ALA A 195 44.82 10.35 -31.60
N GLY A 196 46.10 10.53 -31.94
CA GLY A 196 46.87 11.73 -31.63
C GLY A 196 48.14 11.45 -30.81
N GLN A 197 48.77 12.52 -30.33
CA GLN A 197 50.01 12.41 -29.55
C GLN A 197 49.71 11.95 -28.11
N VAL A 198 50.42 10.93 -27.65
CA VAL A 198 50.57 10.62 -26.24
C VAL A 198 51.64 11.54 -25.68
N ARG A 199 51.26 12.48 -24.83
CA ARG A 199 52.22 13.28 -24.07
C ARG A 199 52.60 12.52 -22.80
N VAL A 200 53.83 12.13 -22.68
CA VAL A 200 54.45 11.54 -21.49
C VAL A 200 54.99 12.65 -20.63
#